data_4ad669360fa4a1aafdcd20da589d6419
#
_entry.id   4ad669360fa4a1aafdcd20da589d6419
#
_cell.length_a   1.000
_cell.length_b   1.000
_cell.length_c   1.000
_cell.angle_alpha   90.00
_cell.angle_beta   90.00
_cell.angle_gamma   90.00
#
_symmetry.space_group_name_H-M   'P 1'
#
loop_
_entity.id
_entity.type
_entity.pdbx_description
1 polymer ?
#
loop_
_entity_poly.entity_id
_entity_poly.type
_entity_poly.pdbx_seq_one_letter_code
_entity_poly.pdbx_strand_id
1 'polypeptide(L)'
;MAAIRKWLLAGLLVLVPLAITVWLLNWFVATLDQTLQILPGNWHPDKLIGFHIPGFGVLLALGIVLVIGAIASNFFGKKLVSWWDLLLNRIPIVRSIYSSVKQVSDTLFSENGNAFRKALLVQWPREGVWTIGFQTGTPGGDVSNHLSGDYLSVYVPTTPNPTGGYFVMLKRQDCIELKMSVDEALTYVISMGVVVPGSAATYKPK
;
A
#
# COMPACT_ATOMS: atom_id res chain seq x y z
N MET A 1 17.80 31.79 27.17
CA MET A 1 17.01 31.68 25.91
C MET A 1 17.31 30.39 25.13
N ALA A 2 18.55 29.95 24.99
CA ALA A 2 18.90 28.72 24.24
C ALA A 2 18.29 27.43 24.85
N ALA A 3 18.25 27.31 26.18
CA ALA A 3 17.68 26.12 26.85
C ALA A 3 16.17 25.96 26.62
N ILE A 4 15.42 27.05 26.72
CA ILE A 4 13.95 27.06 26.50
C ILE A 4 13.63 26.66 25.07
N ARG A 5 14.37 27.22 24.10
CA ARG A 5 14.22 26.84 22.68
C ARG A 5 14.49 25.35 22.45
N LYS A 6 15.52 24.79 23.08
CA LYS A 6 15.85 23.37 22.99
C LYS A 6 14.73 22.49 23.56
N TRP A 7 14.17 22.88 24.72
CA TRP A 7 13.07 22.13 25.35
C TRP A 7 11.78 22.24 24.55
N LEU A 8 11.47 23.41 23.99
CA LEU A 8 10.32 23.60 23.10
C LEU A 8 10.44 22.74 21.84
N LEU A 9 11.60 22.75 21.19
CA LEU A 9 11.82 21.94 20.00
C LEU A 9 11.75 20.44 20.31
N ALA A 10 12.33 19.99 21.42
CA ALA A 10 12.26 18.59 21.84
C ALA A 10 10.82 18.17 22.16
N GLY A 11 10.06 19.02 22.87
CA GLY A 11 8.64 18.77 23.17
C GLY A 11 7.79 18.73 21.90
N LEU A 12 8.01 19.66 20.97
CA LEU A 12 7.27 19.70 19.70
C LEU A 12 7.57 18.46 18.84
N LEU A 13 8.82 18.02 18.81
CA LEU A 13 9.26 16.84 18.05
C LEU A 13 8.60 15.55 18.52
N VAL A 14 8.25 15.47 19.81
CA VAL A 14 7.53 14.34 20.39
C VAL A 14 6.01 14.51 20.26
N LEU A 15 5.51 15.72 20.57
CA LEU A 15 4.06 15.96 20.63
C LEU A 15 3.41 16.01 19.25
N VAL A 16 4.08 16.54 18.23
CA VAL A 16 3.49 16.70 16.89
C VAL A 16 3.16 15.34 16.26
N PRO A 17 4.06 14.34 16.18
CA PRO A 17 3.72 13.03 15.64
C PRO A 17 2.59 12.37 16.42
N LEU A 18 2.60 12.49 17.74
CA LEU A 18 1.59 11.89 18.62
C LEU A 18 0.21 12.54 18.43
N ALA A 19 0.17 13.87 18.36
CA ALA A 19 -1.05 14.64 18.09
C ALA A 19 -1.63 14.31 16.71
N ILE A 20 -0.79 14.23 15.67
CA ILE A 20 -1.21 13.86 14.32
C ILE A 20 -1.78 12.44 14.31
N THR A 21 -1.12 11.49 14.98
CA THR A 21 -1.59 10.10 15.05
C THR A 21 -2.96 10.00 15.73
N VAL A 22 -3.12 10.65 16.90
CA VAL A 22 -4.40 10.65 17.63
C VAL A 22 -5.49 11.34 16.81
N TRP A 23 -5.18 12.47 16.18
CA TRP A 23 -6.11 13.19 15.31
C TRP A 23 -6.56 12.32 14.12
N LEU A 24 -5.61 11.65 13.44
CA LEU A 24 -5.90 10.79 12.31
C LEU A 24 -6.77 9.59 12.71
N LEU A 25 -6.46 8.95 13.84
CA LEU A 25 -7.25 7.85 14.36
C LEU A 25 -8.68 8.28 14.71
N ASN A 26 -8.83 9.41 15.40
CA ASN A 26 -10.15 9.94 15.73
C ASN A 26 -10.95 10.31 14.47
N TRP A 27 -10.31 10.92 13.47
CA TRP A 27 -10.94 11.25 12.21
C TRP A 27 -11.39 9.98 11.47
N PHE A 28 -10.56 8.95 11.44
CA PHE A 28 -10.88 7.67 10.80
C PHE A 28 -12.06 6.97 11.48
N VAL A 29 -12.03 6.87 12.81
CA VAL A 29 -13.13 6.28 13.60
C VAL A 29 -14.42 7.07 13.38
N ALA A 30 -14.40 8.40 13.49
CA ALA A 30 -15.57 9.24 13.28
C ALA A 30 -16.14 9.10 11.85
N THR A 31 -15.28 8.96 10.84
CA THR A 31 -15.72 8.74 9.45
C THR A 31 -16.41 7.38 9.30
N LEU A 32 -15.88 6.33 9.94
CA LEU A 32 -16.49 5.01 9.92
C LEU A 32 -17.79 4.97 10.75
N ASP A 33 -17.88 5.72 11.84
CA ASP A 33 -19.11 5.82 12.62
C ASP A 33 -20.27 6.46 11.82
N GLN A 34 -19.96 7.27 10.79
CA GLN A 34 -20.99 7.77 9.88
C GLN A 34 -21.69 6.64 9.10
N THR A 35 -21.05 5.48 8.93
CA THR A 35 -21.71 4.31 8.31
C THR A 35 -22.90 3.80 9.11
N LEU A 36 -22.96 4.10 10.42
CA LEU A 36 -24.10 3.78 11.26
C LEU A 36 -25.39 4.48 10.80
N GLN A 37 -25.27 5.61 10.09
CA GLN A 37 -26.41 6.33 9.54
C GLN A 37 -27.16 5.54 8.46
N ILE A 38 -26.52 4.51 7.88
CA ILE A 38 -27.15 3.62 6.90
C ILE A 38 -28.18 2.70 7.58
N LEU A 39 -28.04 2.48 8.90
CA LEU A 39 -28.95 1.63 9.64
C LEU A 39 -30.30 2.32 9.86
N PRO A 40 -31.43 1.59 9.70
CA PRO A 40 -32.74 2.11 10.08
C PRO A 40 -32.74 2.57 11.55
N GLY A 41 -33.45 3.67 11.83
CA GLY A 41 -33.37 4.34 13.13
C GLY A 41 -33.68 3.49 14.38
N ASN A 42 -34.34 2.33 14.23
CA ASN A 42 -34.59 1.38 15.32
C ASN A 42 -33.42 0.43 15.56
N TRP A 43 -32.45 0.35 14.64
CA TRP A 43 -31.30 -0.55 14.71
C TRP A 43 -30.01 0.19 15.10
N HIS A 44 -30.12 1.50 15.39
CA HIS A 44 -29.00 2.26 15.89
C HIS A 44 -28.52 1.70 17.24
N PRO A 45 -27.22 1.38 17.38
CA PRO A 45 -26.65 0.87 18.62
C PRO A 45 -26.95 1.78 19.82
N ASP A 46 -26.91 3.08 19.61
CA ASP A 46 -27.19 4.10 20.63
C ASP A 46 -28.60 3.95 21.24
N LYS A 47 -29.57 3.49 20.45
CA LYS A 47 -30.94 3.25 20.91
C LYS A 47 -31.13 1.89 21.55
N LEU A 48 -30.36 0.89 21.11
CA LEU A 48 -30.44 -0.48 21.62
C LEU A 48 -29.70 -0.61 22.97
N ILE A 49 -28.56 0.07 23.10
CA ILE A 49 -27.64 -0.04 24.24
C ILE A 49 -27.85 1.12 25.24
N GLY A 50 -28.43 2.24 24.76
CA GLY A 50 -28.72 3.43 25.57
C GLY A 50 -27.54 4.40 25.74
N PHE A 51 -26.38 4.12 25.14
CA PHE A 51 -25.23 5.03 25.15
C PHE A 51 -24.43 4.90 23.84
N HIS A 52 -23.76 5.97 23.48
CA HIS A 52 -22.94 6.03 22.27
C HIS A 52 -21.60 5.32 22.50
N ILE A 53 -21.27 4.34 21.63
CA ILE A 53 -19.99 3.65 21.64
C ILE A 53 -19.19 4.14 20.44
N PRO A 54 -18.18 4.99 20.65
CA PRO A 54 -17.30 5.42 19.54
C PRO A 54 -16.55 4.22 18.97
N GLY A 55 -16.51 4.12 17.64
CA GLY A 55 -15.85 3.02 16.92
C GLY A 55 -16.77 1.83 16.60
N PHE A 56 -18.05 1.86 16.98
CA PHE A 56 -19.00 0.80 16.59
C PHE A 56 -19.18 0.74 15.06
N GLY A 57 -19.07 1.88 14.37
CA GLY A 57 -19.07 1.96 12.92
C GLY A 57 -17.90 1.20 12.26
N VAL A 58 -16.77 1.09 12.94
CA VAL A 58 -15.62 0.28 12.47
C VAL A 58 -16.01 -1.20 12.43
N LEU A 59 -16.68 -1.70 13.47
CA LEU A 59 -17.15 -3.10 13.53
C LEU A 59 -18.21 -3.35 12.44
N LEU A 60 -19.13 -2.42 12.25
CA LEU A 60 -20.14 -2.51 11.21
C LEU A 60 -19.50 -2.52 9.82
N ALA A 61 -18.58 -1.59 9.54
CA ALA A 61 -17.88 -1.52 8.26
C ALA A 61 -17.09 -2.81 7.98
N LEU A 62 -16.39 -3.33 8.98
CA LEU A 62 -15.68 -4.61 8.88
C LEU A 62 -16.64 -5.77 8.59
N GLY A 63 -17.78 -5.81 9.31
CA GLY A 63 -18.83 -6.80 9.07
C GLY A 63 -19.38 -6.75 7.64
N ILE A 64 -19.65 -5.55 7.12
CA ILE A 64 -20.11 -5.35 5.74
C ILE A 64 -19.06 -5.87 4.75
N VAL A 65 -17.79 -5.52 4.93
CA VAL A 65 -16.70 -5.99 4.06
C VAL A 65 -16.60 -7.51 4.09
N LEU A 66 -16.68 -8.13 5.27
CA LEU A 66 -16.62 -9.58 5.41
C LEU A 66 -17.83 -10.28 4.73
N VAL A 67 -19.03 -9.74 4.90
CA VAL A 67 -20.24 -10.27 4.25
C VAL A 67 -20.15 -10.15 2.73
N ILE A 68 -19.74 -8.98 2.23
CA ILE A 68 -19.55 -8.76 0.78
C ILE A 68 -18.46 -9.71 0.25
N GLY A 69 -17.35 -9.86 0.96
CA GLY A 69 -16.27 -10.77 0.60
C GLY A 69 -16.73 -12.23 0.58
N ALA A 70 -17.46 -12.67 1.60
CA ALA A 70 -18.03 -14.02 1.65
C ALA A 70 -19.02 -14.29 0.52
N ILE A 71 -19.87 -13.30 0.18
CA ILE A 71 -20.79 -13.42 -0.96
C ILE A 71 -20.00 -13.47 -2.27
N ALA A 72 -19.04 -12.56 -2.47
CA ALA A 72 -18.25 -12.46 -3.70
C ALA A 72 -17.36 -13.70 -3.94
N SER A 73 -16.94 -14.39 -2.90
CA SER A 73 -16.11 -15.61 -3.00
C SER A 73 -16.90 -16.83 -3.52
N ASN A 74 -18.22 -16.83 -3.36
CA ASN A 74 -19.09 -17.93 -3.79
C ASN A 74 -19.38 -17.87 -5.30
N PHE A 75 -19.78 -19.04 -5.86
CA PHE A 75 -20.10 -19.15 -7.29
C PHE A 75 -21.17 -18.12 -7.75
N PHE A 76 -22.23 -17.94 -6.98
CA PHE A 76 -23.29 -16.96 -7.28
C PHE A 76 -22.76 -15.52 -7.20
N GLY A 77 -21.93 -15.21 -6.21
CA GLY A 77 -21.33 -13.90 -6.05
C GLY A 77 -20.37 -13.54 -7.18
N LYS A 78 -19.56 -14.50 -7.63
CA LYS A 78 -18.69 -14.31 -8.81
C LYS A 78 -19.50 -13.95 -10.05
N LYS A 79 -20.64 -14.60 -10.24
CA LYS A 79 -21.55 -14.30 -11.37
C LYS A 79 -22.20 -12.92 -11.22
N LEU A 80 -22.59 -12.54 -10.00
CA LEU A 80 -23.15 -11.22 -9.70
C LEU A 80 -22.13 -10.11 -9.96
N VAL A 81 -20.89 -10.29 -9.46
CA VAL A 81 -19.78 -9.35 -9.70
C VAL A 81 -19.49 -9.22 -11.20
N SER A 82 -19.44 -10.34 -11.93
CA SER A 82 -19.24 -10.32 -13.39
C SER A 82 -20.37 -9.57 -14.12
N TRP A 83 -21.62 -9.75 -13.69
CA TRP A 83 -22.74 -9.00 -14.24
C TRP A 83 -22.66 -7.49 -13.94
N TRP A 84 -22.24 -7.14 -12.72
CA TRP A 84 -21.96 -5.76 -12.30
C TRP A 84 -20.86 -5.13 -13.15
N ASP A 85 -19.76 -5.87 -13.39
CA ASP A 85 -18.67 -5.45 -14.25
C ASP A 85 -19.16 -5.14 -15.69
N LEU A 86 -20.03 -5.99 -16.23
CA LEU A 86 -20.63 -5.77 -17.55
C LEU A 86 -21.50 -4.50 -17.59
N LEU A 87 -22.24 -4.24 -16.52
CA LEU A 87 -23.08 -3.05 -16.41
C LEU A 87 -22.25 -1.77 -16.37
N LEU A 88 -21.22 -1.74 -15.49
CA LEU A 88 -20.34 -0.57 -15.34
C LEU A 88 -19.52 -0.30 -16.61
N ASN A 89 -19.11 -1.35 -17.32
CA ASN A 89 -18.40 -1.23 -18.59
C ASN A 89 -19.22 -0.63 -19.73
N ARG A 90 -20.57 -0.56 -19.59
CA ARG A 90 -21.43 0.10 -20.58
C ARG A 90 -21.46 1.62 -20.45
N ILE A 91 -21.04 2.17 -19.31
CA ILE A 91 -21.06 3.62 -19.06
C ILE A 91 -19.64 4.16 -19.38
N PRO A 92 -19.45 4.96 -20.46
CA PRO A 92 -18.10 5.32 -20.96
C PRO A 92 -17.19 5.96 -19.91
N ILE A 93 -17.69 6.89 -19.10
CA ILE A 93 -16.92 7.60 -18.07
C ILE A 93 -16.58 6.66 -16.91
N VAL A 94 -17.57 5.89 -16.44
CA VAL A 94 -17.43 4.95 -15.32
C VAL A 94 -16.48 3.81 -15.67
N ARG A 95 -16.56 3.30 -16.91
CA ARG A 95 -15.71 2.24 -17.42
C ARG A 95 -14.23 2.56 -17.24
N SER A 96 -13.79 3.76 -17.62
CA SER A 96 -12.37 4.14 -17.56
C SER A 96 -11.87 4.15 -16.11
N ILE A 97 -12.63 4.74 -15.19
CA ILE A 97 -12.24 4.81 -13.77
C ILE A 97 -12.31 3.43 -13.13
N TYR A 98 -13.43 2.72 -13.31
CA TYR A 98 -13.65 1.41 -12.70
C TYR A 98 -12.62 0.37 -13.14
N SER A 99 -12.34 0.29 -14.46
CA SER A 99 -11.37 -0.67 -14.99
C SER A 99 -9.96 -0.39 -14.48
N SER A 100 -9.56 0.89 -14.39
CA SER A 100 -8.25 1.27 -13.84
C SER A 100 -8.13 0.90 -12.36
N VAL A 101 -9.13 1.24 -11.54
CA VAL A 101 -9.15 0.89 -10.11
C VAL A 101 -9.16 -0.63 -9.93
N LYS A 102 -9.99 -1.35 -10.68
CA LYS A 102 -10.07 -2.81 -10.62
C LYS A 102 -8.76 -3.46 -11.02
N GLN A 103 -8.12 -3.02 -12.12
CA GLN A 103 -6.84 -3.54 -12.56
C GLN A 103 -5.75 -3.35 -11.50
N VAL A 104 -5.70 -2.19 -10.84
CA VAL A 104 -4.78 -1.93 -9.73
C VAL A 104 -5.10 -2.86 -8.56
N SER A 105 -6.38 -2.99 -8.18
CA SER A 105 -6.81 -3.88 -7.10
C SER A 105 -6.48 -5.35 -7.39
N ASP A 106 -6.79 -5.82 -8.59
CA ASP A 106 -6.47 -7.20 -9.00
C ASP A 106 -4.96 -7.46 -8.98
N THR A 107 -4.15 -6.45 -9.34
CA THR A 107 -2.69 -6.55 -9.28
C THR A 107 -2.19 -6.61 -7.84
N LEU A 108 -2.76 -5.81 -6.93
CA LEU A 108 -2.33 -5.73 -5.54
C LEU A 108 -2.81 -6.93 -4.70
N PHE A 109 -4.02 -7.44 -4.97
CA PHE A 109 -4.70 -8.45 -4.16
C PHE A 109 -4.79 -9.84 -4.81
N SER A 110 -4.24 -10.04 -6.03
CA SER A 110 -4.19 -11.37 -6.63
C SER A 110 -3.33 -12.32 -5.78
N GLU A 111 -3.71 -13.60 -5.72
CA GLU A 111 -2.98 -14.65 -4.97
C GLU A 111 -1.50 -14.77 -5.37
N ASN A 112 -1.14 -14.29 -6.57
CA ASN A 112 0.24 -14.08 -7.03
C ASN A 112 0.74 -12.64 -6.83
N GLY A 113 -0.07 -11.78 -6.21
CA GLY A 113 0.08 -10.34 -6.20
C GLY A 113 0.75 -9.76 -4.97
N ASN A 114 1.93 -10.24 -4.62
CA ASN A 114 2.87 -9.33 -3.98
C ASN A 114 3.33 -8.37 -5.09
N ALA A 115 2.68 -7.18 -5.19
CA ALA A 115 3.07 -6.13 -6.12
C ALA A 115 4.57 -5.81 -5.99
N PHE A 116 5.11 -6.04 -4.79
CA PHE A 116 6.53 -6.02 -4.50
C PHE A 116 6.93 -7.38 -3.92
N ARG A 117 7.48 -8.24 -4.74
CA ARG A 117 7.84 -9.60 -4.32
C ARG A 117 9.11 -9.64 -3.48
N LYS A 118 10.11 -8.84 -3.84
CA LYS A 118 11.44 -8.83 -3.25
C LYS A 118 12.08 -7.47 -3.39
N ALA A 119 12.87 -7.10 -2.40
CA ALA A 119 13.78 -5.96 -2.51
C ALA A 119 15.05 -6.40 -3.25
N LEU A 120 15.45 -5.63 -4.23
CA LEU A 120 16.61 -5.87 -5.07
C LEU A 120 17.59 -4.70 -4.97
N LEU A 121 18.88 -5.00 -5.01
CA LEU A 121 19.91 -4.00 -5.28
C LEU A 121 20.25 -4.08 -6.77
N VAL A 122 20.06 -2.98 -7.49
CA VAL A 122 20.18 -2.91 -8.95
C VAL A 122 21.07 -1.75 -9.38
N GLN A 123 21.69 -1.87 -10.54
CA GLN A 123 22.41 -0.76 -11.15
C GLN A 123 21.45 0.09 -11.98
N TRP A 124 21.27 1.34 -11.55
CA TRP A 124 20.39 2.30 -12.21
C TRP A 124 20.81 3.74 -11.85
N PRO A 125 20.81 4.71 -12.77
CA PRO A 125 20.46 4.63 -14.20
C PRO A 125 21.58 4.13 -15.11
N ARG A 126 22.74 3.82 -14.56
CA ARG A 126 23.91 3.34 -15.31
C ARG A 126 24.72 2.36 -14.49
N GLU A 127 25.61 1.63 -15.15
CA GLU A 127 26.57 0.74 -14.52
C GLU A 127 27.42 1.49 -13.47
N GLY A 128 27.68 0.85 -12.34
CA GLY A 128 28.42 1.39 -11.20
C GLY A 128 27.58 2.27 -10.24
N VAL A 129 26.35 2.64 -10.58
CA VAL A 129 25.42 3.37 -9.69
C VAL A 129 24.37 2.42 -9.17
N TRP A 130 24.29 2.25 -7.84
CA TRP A 130 23.40 1.30 -7.19
C TRP A 130 22.20 1.97 -6.54
N THR A 131 21.05 1.31 -6.65
CA THR A 131 19.82 1.74 -6.00
C THR A 131 18.99 0.54 -5.56
N ILE A 132 18.05 0.77 -4.64
CA ILE A 132 17.05 -0.23 -4.28
C ILE A 132 15.92 -0.18 -5.28
N GLY A 133 15.58 -1.34 -5.82
CA GLY A 133 14.41 -1.59 -6.63
C GLY A 133 13.54 -2.67 -6.03
N PHE A 134 12.29 -2.75 -6.47
CA PHE A 134 11.33 -3.76 -6.04
C PHE A 134 10.91 -4.62 -7.23
N GLN A 135 11.06 -5.93 -7.11
CA GLN A 135 10.60 -6.85 -8.14
C GLN A 135 9.08 -6.81 -8.21
N THR A 136 8.52 -6.46 -9.37
CA THR A 136 7.08 -6.44 -9.59
C THR A 136 6.60 -7.67 -10.40
N GLY A 137 7.50 -8.30 -11.14
CA GLY A 137 7.16 -9.47 -11.93
C GLY A 137 8.22 -9.83 -12.95
N THR A 138 7.78 -10.38 -14.06
CA THR A 138 8.56 -10.61 -15.28
C THR A 138 7.90 -9.90 -16.45
N PRO A 139 8.68 -9.39 -17.43
CA PRO A 139 8.10 -8.78 -18.62
C PRO A 139 7.16 -9.73 -19.34
N GLY A 140 6.05 -9.20 -19.86
CA GLY A 140 5.04 -9.97 -20.56
C GLY A 140 4.57 -9.26 -21.84
N GLY A 141 3.70 -9.94 -22.59
CA GLY A 141 3.14 -9.41 -23.84
C GLY A 141 4.19 -9.10 -24.89
N ASP A 142 4.00 -8.04 -25.64
CA ASP A 142 4.90 -7.65 -26.74
C ASP A 142 6.31 -7.31 -26.25
N VAL A 143 6.45 -6.74 -25.07
CA VAL A 143 7.75 -6.40 -24.48
C VAL A 143 8.66 -7.64 -24.35
N SER A 144 8.10 -8.78 -23.93
CA SER A 144 8.87 -10.01 -23.78
C SER A 144 9.44 -10.51 -25.10
N ASN A 145 8.82 -10.21 -26.25
CA ASN A 145 9.28 -10.61 -27.58
C ASN A 145 10.55 -9.88 -28.01
N HIS A 146 10.81 -8.71 -27.43
CA HIS A 146 11.97 -7.86 -27.72
C HIS A 146 13.12 -8.05 -26.73
N LEU A 147 12.92 -8.81 -25.66
CA LEU A 147 13.92 -9.06 -24.62
C LEU A 147 14.44 -10.49 -24.72
N SER A 148 15.74 -10.63 -25.06
CA SER A 148 16.39 -11.93 -25.14
C SER A 148 17.03 -12.31 -23.80
N GLY A 149 16.51 -13.34 -23.14
CA GLY A 149 17.01 -13.85 -21.85
C GLY A 149 16.02 -13.71 -20.70
N ASP A 150 16.50 -13.94 -19.48
CA ASP A 150 15.69 -13.87 -18.25
C ASP A 150 15.72 -12.44 -17.68
N TYR A 151 14.60 -11.73 -17.79
CA TYR A 151 14.43 -10.37 -17.32
C TYR A 151 13.45 -10.30 -16.16
N LEU A 152 13.70 -9.39 -15.24
CA LEU A 152 12.78 -8.98 -14.17
C LEU A 152 12.19 -7.61 -14.48
N SER A 153 10.92 -7.46 -14.17
CA SER A 153 10.28 -6.15 -14.06
C SER A 153 10.58 -5.59 -12.69
N VAL A 154 11.16 -4.41 -12.63
CA VAL A 154 11.64 -3.78 -11.40
C VAL A 154 11.10 -2.35 -11.31
N TYR A 155 10.54 -2.02 -10.15
CA TYR A 155 10.17 -0.67 -9.81
C TYR A 155 11.28 -0.02 -8.98
N VAL A 156 11.80 1.11 -9.45
CA VAL A 156 12.82 1.91 -8.78
C VAL A 156 12.15 3.17 -8.24
N PRO A 157 11.89 3.27 -6.92
CA PRO A 157 11.19 4.41 -6.34
C PRO A 157 12.07 5.65 -6.26
N THR A 158 11.42 6.82 -6.22
CA THR A 158 12.06 8.08 -5.85
C THR A 158 12.11 8.27 -4.34
N THR A 159 13.05 9.09 -3.86
CA THR A 159 13.18 9.45 -2.45
C THR A 159 12.84 10.94 -2.24
N PRO A 160 12.29 11.35 -1.13
CA PRO A 160 11.73 10.56 0.00
C PRO A 160 10.32 10.03 -0.27
N ASN A 161 9.70 10.39 -1.41
CA ASN A 161 8.35 9.96 -1.78
C ASN A 161 8.42 8.75 -2.73
N PRO A 162 8.14 7.52 -2.24
CA PRO A 162 8.22 6.30 -3.03
C PRO A 162 6.99 6.04 -3.91
N THR A 163 6.01 6.95 -3.96
CA THR A 163 4.82 6.80 -4.82
C THR A 163 5.13 7.05 -6.29
N GLY A 164 6.20 7.79 -6.59
CA GLY A 164 6.77 7.97 -7.92
C GLY A 164 8.03 7.14 -8.12
N GLY A 165 8.42 6.90 -9.38
CA GLY A 165 9.62 6.12 -9.69
C GLY A 165 9.70 5.73 -11.16
N TYR A 166 10.59 4.80 -11.44
CA TYR A 166 10.84 4.28 -12.77
C TYR A 166 10.47 2.79 -12.82
N PHE A 167 9.84 2.40 -13.92
CA PHE A 167 9.57 1.00 -14.22
C PHE A 167 10.59 0.54 -15.26
N VAL A 168 11.46 -0.39 -14.89
CA VAL A 168 12.58 -0.84 -15.71
C VAL A 168 12.60 -2.36 -15.83
N MET A 169 13.18 -2.86 -16.93
CA MET A 169 13.43 -4.27 -17.15
C MET A 169 14.92 -4.53 -17.06
N LEU A 170 15.33 -5.35 -16.12
CA LEU A 170 16.74 -5.67 -15.88
C LEU A 170 16.94 -7.16 -16.02
N LYS A 171 18.11 -7.57 -16.51
CA LYS A 171 18.48 -8.98 -16.53
C LYS A 171 18.56 -9.50 -15.10
N ARG A 172 18.01 -10.69 -14.84
CA ARG A 172 18.04 -11.30 -13.50
C ARG A 172 19.45 -11.39 -12.93
N GLN A 173 20.44 -11.68 -13.75
CA GLN A 173 21.83 -11.78 -13.33
C GLN A 173 22.43 -10.46 -12.82
N ASP A 174 21.86 -9.32 -13.25
CA ASP A 174 22.31 -7.98 -12.87
C ASP A 174 21.56 -7.44 -11.65
N CYS A 175 20.67 -8.27 -11.06
CA CYS A 175 19.87 -7.96 -9.89
C CYS A 175 20.37 -8.77 -8.70
N ILE A 176 20.67 -8.12 -7.59
CA ILE A 176 21.07 -8.77 -6.34
C ILE A 176 19.86 -8.78 -5.40
N GLU A 177 19.41 -9.96 -5.00
CA GLU A 177 18.31 -10.10 -4.03
C GLU A 177 18.79 -9.72 -2.63
N LEU A 178 18.06 -8.79 -2.00
CA LEU A 178 18.34 -8.35 -0.65
C LEU A 178 17.60 -9.24 0.37
N LYS A 179 18.22 -9.47 1.52
CA LYS A 179 17.61 -10.25 2.60
C LYS A 179 16.59 -9.46 3.43
N MET A 180 16.58 -8.12 3.27
CA MET A 180 15.62 -7.25 3.95
C MET A 180 14.22 -7.43 3.39
N SER A 181 13.21 -7.22 4.23
CA SER A 181 11.82 -7.18 3.81
C SER A 181 11.54 -5.96 2.92
N VAL A 182 10.41 -6.00 2.21
CA VAL A 182 9.96 -4.85 1.39
C VAL A 182 9.74 -3.61 2.25
N ASP A 183 9.17 -3.77 3.46
CA ASP A 183 8.90 -2.65 4.39
C ASP A 183 10.20 -2.03 4.91
N GLU A 184 11.19 -2.84 5.23
CA GLU A 184 12.54 -2.38 5.63
C GLU A 184 13.21 -1.63 4.48
N ALA A 185 13.14 -2.15 3.26
CA ALA A 185 13.68 -1.52 2.07
C ALA A 185 12.97 -0.19 1.76
N LEU A 186 11.65 -0.11 1.90
CA LEU A 186 10.88 1.14 1.78
C LEU A 186 11.30 2.16 2.83
N THR A 187 11.45 1.75 4.08
CA THR A 187 11.93 2.63 5.16
C THR A 187 13.32 3.18 4.85
N TYR A 188 14.21 2.35 4.32
CA TYR A 188 15.55 2.76 3.90
C TYR A 188 15.50 3.79 2.76
N VAL A 189 14.64 3.57 1.76
CA VAL A 189 14.44 4.49 0.64
C VAL A 189 13.86 5.83 1.11
N ILE A 190 12.78 5.81 1.92
CA ILE A 190 12.10 7.01 2.43
C ILE A 190 13.04 7.84 3.31
N SER A 191 13.86 7.18 4.12
CA SER A 191 14.84 7.84 4.98
C SER A 191 16.14 8.25 4.26
N MET A 192 16.23 8.03 2.94
CA MET A 192 17.44 8.30 2.16
C MET A 192 18.70 7.61 2.74
N GLY A 193 18.53 6.39 3.26
CA GLY A 193 19.60 5.61 3.83
C GLY A 193 19.96 5.95 5.29
N VAL A 194 19.28 6.88 5.93
CA VAL A 194 19.56 7.27 7.33
C VAL A 194 19.12 6.18 8.30
N VAL A 195 17.97 5.54 8.05
CA VAL A 195 17.49 4.41 8.87
C VAL A 195 17.96 3.11 8.22
N VAL A 196 18.93 2.45 8.85
CA VAL A 196 19.48 1.18 8.36
C VAL A 196 18.67 0.03 8.93
N PRO A 197 18.07 -0.84 8.09
CA PRO A 197 17.35 -2.03 8.52
C PRO A 197 18.28 -2.98 9.27
N GLY A 198 17.81 -3.57 10.37
CA GLY A 198 18.59 -4.55 11.13
C GLY A 198 19.87 -3.98 11.75
N SER A 199 19.81 -2.82 12.37
CA SER A 199 20.95 -2.07 12.92
C SER A 199 21.84 -2.78 13.97
N ALA A 200 21.85 -4.12 13.98
CA ALA A 200 22.82 -4.94 14.72
C ALA A 200 23.95 -5.50 13.84
N ALA A 201 23.92 -5.31 12.53
CA ALA A 201 24.97 -5.81 11.63
C ALA A 201 25.96 -4.68 11.33
N THR A 202 27.05 -4.66 12.07
CA THR A 202 28.25 -3.83 11.84
C THR A 202 28.68 -3.96 10.38
N TYR A 203 28.54 -2.88 9.60
CA TYR A 203 29.19 -2.79 8.30
C TYR A 203 30.70 -2.93 8.49
N LYS A 204 31.32 -3.99 7.98
CA LYS A 204 32.73 -4.11 7.78
C LYS A 204 33.05 -3.76 6.33
N PRO A 205 33.65 -2.61 6.05
CA PRO A 205 34.14 -2.32 4.70
C PRO A 205 35.23 -3.35 4.36
N LYS A 206 35.14 -3.92 3.15
CA LYS A 206 36.22 -4.73 2.56
C LYS A 206 37.30 -3.83 2.03
#